data_2a6d3860efc265dae73c8bd638d1d063
#
_entry.id   2a6d3860efc265dae73c8bd638d1d063
#
_cell.length_a   1.000
_cell.length_b   1.000
_cell.length_c   1.000
_cell.angle_alpha   90.00
_cell.angle_beta   90.00
_cell.angle_gamma   90.00
#
_symmetry.space_group_name_H-M   'P 1'
#
loop_
_entity.id
_entity.type
_entity.pdbx_description
1 polymer ?
#
loop_
_entity_poly.entity_id
_entity_poly.type
_entity_poly.pdbx_seq_one_letter_code
_entity_poly.pdbx_strand_id
1 'polypeptide(L)'
;AGGEFGFVILARSGDVGLLDAATLQPVLAAMVLSLLLAPLIVHFSDRLVFRFVASEWLLRSMQLTQLAAQSLTSDKHAIICGYGRTGQHLARFLEAEGISFMALDLDPERVREASIAAEAVSYGDSSKKETLLAAGLSRASVVIITFADIDAALRVIHRVRELRPDVAIVSRAREQDDVEKLYAAGAAEVVPEALESSVMLATHALALSGIPMHKVIKRLREMREQ
;
A
#
# COMPACT_ATOMS: atom_id res chain seq x y z
N ALA A 1 -8.74 27.59 -3.70
CA ALA A 1 -9.53 28.29 -2.68
C ALA A 1 -8.65 29.32 -1.99
N GLY A 2 -9.13 30.57 -1.89
CA GLY A 2 -8.46 31.60 -1.10
C GLY A 2 -8.49 31.19 0.37
N GLY A 3 -7.33 30.92 0.95
CA GLY A 3 -7.25 30.50 2.34
C GLY A 3 -7.62 31.64 3.32
N GLU A 4 -7.69 31.32 4.60
CA GLU A 4 -8.02 32.23 5.70
C GLU A 4 -7.19 33.55 5.65
N PHE A 5 -5.91 33.45 5.28
CA PHE A 5 -5.03 34.61 5.11
C PHE A 5 -5.46 35.58 4.00
N GLY A 6 -6.14 35.06 2.95
CA GLY A 6 -6.66 35.90 1.88
C GLY A 6 -7.71 36.89 2.37
N PHE A 7 -8.59 36.49 3.29
CA PHE A 7 -9.58 37.35 3.91
C PHE A 7 -8.91 38.47 4.73
N VAL A 8 -7.89 38.10 5.53
CA VAL A 8 -7.18 39.10 6.37
C VAL A 8 -6.45 40.15 5.51
N ILE A 9 -5.79 39.69 4.45
CA ILE A 9 -5.07 40.60 3.53
C ILE A 9 -6.04 41.53 2.81
N LEU A 10 -7.17 41.00 2.31
CA LEU A 10 -8.17 41.79 1.61
C LEU A 10 -8.87 42.79 2.54
N ALA A 11 -9.23 42.39 3.76
CA ALA A 11 -9.81 43.29 4.76
C ALA A 11 -8.84 44.41 5.07
N ARG A 12 -7.57 44.12 5.33
CA ARG A 12 -6.53 45.15 5.58
C ARG A 12 -6.29 46.07 4.39
N SER A 13 -6.35 45.51 3.15
CA SER A 13 -6.21 46.34 1.93
C SER A 13 -7.35 47.36 1.78
N GLY A 14 -8.56 46.98 2.22
CA GLY A 14 -9.70 47.91 2.30
C GLY A 14 -9.51 49.00 3.37
N ASP A 15 -9.06 48.61 4.59
CA ASP A 15 -8.83 49.54 5.71
C ASP A 15 -7.76 50.59 5.38
N VAL A 16 -6.74 50.24 4.64
CA VAL A 16 -5.63 51.10 4.23
C VAL A 16 -5.97 51.90 2.96
N GLY A 17 -7.13 51.69 2.37
CA GLY A 17 -7.58 52.40 1.17
C GLY A 17 -6.88 52.01 -0.11
N LEU A 18 -6.22 50.84 -0.15
CA LEU A 18 -5.59 50.29 -1.36
C LEU A 18 -6.61 49.75 -2.36
N LEU A 19 -7.77 49.32 -1.89
CA LEU A 19 -8.86 48.79 -2.70
C LEU A 19 -10.16 49.54 -2.33
N ASP A 20 -10.91 49.96 -3.35
CA ASP A 20 -12.22 50.53 -3.16
C ASP A 20 -13.28 49.48 -2.84
N ALA A 21 -14.38 49.92 -2.20
CA ALA A 21 -15.45 48.99 -1.81
C ALA A 21 -16.11 48.30 -3.01
N ALA A 22 -16.11 48.95 -4.18
CA ALA A 22 -16.68 48.39 -5.39
C ALA A 22 -15.87 47.20 -5.92
N THR A 23 -14.56 47.19 -5.67
CA THR A 23 -13.67 46.09 -6.04
C THR A 23 -13.58 45.04 -4.94
N LEU A 24 -13.58 45.44 -3.67
CA LEU A 24 -13.40 44.57 -2.51
C LEU A 24 -14.60 43.61 -2.30
N GLN A 25 -15.83 44.13 -2.41
CA GLN A 25 -17.03 43.32 -2.18
C GLN A 25 -17.18 42.11 -3.12
N PRO A 26 -17.05 42.26 -4.46
CA PRO A 26 -17.17 41.08 -5.35
C PRO A 26 -16.04 40.09 -5.16
N VAL A 27 -14.83 40.50 -4.81
CA VAL A 27 -13.70 39.59 -4.53
C VAL A 27 -13.97 38.79 -3.26
N LEU A 28 -14.44 39.42 -2.18
CA LEU A 28 -14.81 38.74 -0.95
C LEU A 28 -15.97 37.73 -1.19
N ALA A 29 -16.99 38.15 -1.95
CA ALA A 29 -18.09 37.27 -2.31
C ALA A 29 -17.61 36.01 -3.11
N ALA A 30 -16.72 36.23 -4.07
CA ALA A 30 -16.13 35.12 -4.85
C ALA A 30 -15.30 34.18 -3.97
N MET A 31 -14.57 34.70 -2.98
CA MET A 31 -13.82 33.88 -2.03
C MET A 31 -14.74 33.05 -1.14
N VAL A 32 -15.82 33.61 -0.62
CA VAL A 32 -16.82 32.87 0.18
C VAL A 32 -17.47 31.78 -0.66
N LEU A 33 -17.87 32.08 -1.88
CA LEU A 33 -18.45 31.09 -2.81
C LEU A 33 -17.44 29.96 -3.13
N SER A 34 -16.18 30.30 -3.34
CA SER A 34 -15.11 29.33 -3.58
C SER A 34 -14.93 28.39 -2.38
N LEU A 35 -14.98 28.89 -1.15
CA LEU A 35 -14.88 28.08 0.07
C LEU A 35 -16.11 27.16 0.25
N LEU A 36 -17.31 27.66 -0.05
CA LEU A 36 -18.54 26.86 0.01
C LEU A 36 -18.56 25.76 -1.06
N LEU A 37 -18.02 26.03 -2.24
CA LEU A 37 -17.95 25.07 -3.34
C LEU A 37 -16.82 24.03 -3.19
N ALA A 38 -15.75 24.35 -2.45
CA ALA A 38 -14.59 23.48 -2.31
C ALA A 38 -14.95 22.06 -1.77
N PRO A 39 -15.75 21.89 -0.69
CA PRO A 39 -16.16 20.59 -0.22
C PRO A 39 -17.00 19.80 -1.24
N LEU A 40 -17.88 20.52 -1.98
CA LEU A 40 -18.67 19.92 -3.05
C LEU A 40 -17.78 19.44 -4.20
N ILE A 41 -16.82 20.25 -4.62
CA ILE A 41 -15.86 19.87 -5.67
C ILE A 41 -15.06 18.64 -5.23
N VAL A 42 -14.56 18.61 -3.99
CA VAL A 42 -13.84 17.46 -3.44
C VAL A 42 -14.74 16.24 -3.38
N HIS A 43 -15.98 16.36 -2.91
CA HIS A 43 -16.93 15.24 -2.83
C HIS A 43 -17.33 14.68 -4.21
N PHE A 44 -17.42 15.55 -5.20
CA PHE A 44 -17.76 15.14 -6.57
C PHE A 44 -16.53 14.92 -7.46
N SER A 45 -15.32 15.18 -6.96
CA SER A 45 -14.08 15.07 -7.75
C SER A 45 -13.88 13.67 -8.33
N ASP A 46 -14.18 12.63 -7.54
CA ASP A 46 -14.08 11.24 -8.00
C ASP A 46 -15.02 10.97 -9.18
N ARG A 47 -16.27 11.49 -9.13
CA ARG A 47 -17.23 11.33 -10.22
C ARG A 47 -16.88 12.16 -11.46
N LEU A 48 -16.34 13.37 -11.27
CA LEU A 48 -15.89 14.22 -12.38
C LEU A 48 -14.63 13.63 -13.05
N VAL A 49 -13.66 13.18 -12.26
CA VAL A 49 -12.46 12.51 -12.75
C VAL A 49 -12.84 11.29 -13.57
N PHE A 50 -13.73 10.42 -13.08
CA PHE A 50 -14.21 9.26 -13.82
C PHE A 50 -14.93 9.62 -15.13
N ARG A 51 -15.58 10.76 -15.23
CA ARG A 51 -16.30 11.21 -16.44
C ARG A 51 -15.37 11.81 -17.50
N PHE A 52 -14.26 12.44 -17.09
CA PHE A 52 -13.27 13.05 -17.98
C PHE A 52 -12.10 12.12 -18.30
N VAL A 53 -11.85 11.12 -17.47
CA VAL A 53 -10.77 10.12 -17.68
C VAL A 53 -11.35 8.80 -18.20
N ALA A 54 -12.15 8.87 -19.27
CA ALA A 54 -12.54 7.67 -20.03
C ALA A 54 -11.29 6.87 -20.54
N SER A 55 -10.12 7.52 -20.59
CA SER A 55 -8.83 6.88 -20.85
C SER A 55 -8.30 6.01 -19.70
N GLU A 56 -8.70 6.25 -18.44
CA GLU A 56 -8.26 5.41 -17.32
C GLU A 56 -8.85 4.00 -17.38
N TRP A 57 -10.08 3.85 -17.84
CA TRP A 57 -10.66 2.52 -18.01
C TRP A 57 -9.90 1.72 -19.08
N LEU A 58 -9.51 2.38 -20.17
CA LEU A 58 -8.70 1.76 -21.22
C LEU A 58 -7.28 1.42 -20.70
N LEU A 59 -6.67 2.33 -19.94
CA LEU A 59 -5.37 2.08 -19.31
C LEU A 59 -5.44 0.97 -18.27
N ARG A 60 -6.48 0.94 -17.43
CA ARG A 60 -6.71 -0.17 -16.48
C ARG A 60 -6.93 -1.51 -17.18
N SER A 61 -7.70 -1.54 -18.26
CA SER A 61 -7.91 -2.77 -19.02
C SER A 61 -6.62 -3.25 -19.69
N MET A 62 -5.79 -2.34 -20.21
CA MET A 62 -4.47 -2.67 -20.77
C MET A 62 -3.52 -3.17 -19.67
N GLN A 63 -3.51 -2.55 -18.50
CA GLN A 63 -2.69 -2.98 -17.35
C GLN A 63 -3.12 -4.37 -16.86
N LEU A 64 -4.41 -4.63 -16.72
CA LEU A 64 -4.93 -5.95 -16.35
C LEU A 64 -4.58 -7.02 -17.40
N THR A 65 -4.58 -6.64 -18.67
CA THR A 65 -4.18 -7.55 -19.76
C THR A 65 -2.68 -7.85 -19.73
N GLN A 66 -1.84 -6.85 -19.45
CA GLN A 66 -0.39 -7.05 -19.29
C GLN A 66 -0.07 -7.90 -18.04
N LEU A 67 -0.72 -7.62 -16.91
CA LEU A 67 -0.65 -8.43 -15.69
C LEU A 67 -0.98 -9.89 -15.98
N ALA A 68 -2.11 -10.13 -16.64
CA ALA A 68 -2.53 -11.48 -16.99
C ALA A 68 -1.52 -12.17 -17.93
N ALA A 69 -0.95 -11.46 -18.89
CA ALA A 69 0.05 -12.00 -19.80
C ALA A 69 1.36 -12.39 -19.08
N GLN A 70 1.82 -11.56 -18.14
CA GLN A 70 3.01 -11.85 -17.33
C GLN A 70 2.77 -12.99 -16.35
N SER A 71 1.58 -13.09 -15.76
CA SER A 71 1.24 -14.18 -14.85
C SER A 71 1.06 -15.53 -15.54
N LEU A 72 0.80 -15.57 -16.85
CA LEU A 72 0.59 -16.79 -17.61
C LEU A 72 1.86 -17.67 -17.76
N THR A 73 3.04 -17.09 -17.54
CA THR A 73 4.32 -17.78 -17.75
C THR A 73 4.80 -18.65 -16.58
N SER A 74 4.12 -18.59 -15.42
CA SER A 74 4.55 -19.34 -14.23
C SER A 74 3.41 -20.09 -13.56
N ASP A 75 3.56 -21.41 -13.44
CA ASP A 75 2.55 -22.33 -12.87
C ASP A 75 2.48 -22.32 -11.34
N LYS A 76 3.41 -21.71 -10.64
CA LYS A 76 3.39 -21.51 -9.18
C LYS A 76 4.24 -20.30 -8.86
N HIS A 77 3.62 -19.21 -8.54
CA HIS A 77 4.32 -17.97 -8.20
C HIS A 77 3.83 -17.40 -6.88
N ALA A 78 4.60 -16.52 -6.29
CA ALA A 78 4.20 -15.71 -5.14
C ALA A 78 3.53 -14.41 -5.60
N ILE A 79 2.46 -13.98 -4.94
CA ILE A 79 1.91 -12.64 -5.11
C ILE A 79 2.36 -11.78 -3.95
N ILE A 80 3.04 -10.67 -4.24
CA ILE A 80 3.49 -9.69 -3.26
C ILE A 80 2.55 -8.49 -3.31
N CYS A 81 1.81 -8.25 -2.22
CA CYS A 81 0.96 -7.08 -2.06
C CYS A 81 1.75 -5.98 -1.35
N GLY A 82 2.15 -4.96 -2.10
CA GLY A 82 3.03 -3.87 -1.69
C GLY A 82 4.49 -4.07 -2.13
N TYR A 83 5.03 -3.14 -2.93
CA TYR A 83 6.41 -3.18 -3.42
C TYR A 83 7.29 -2.07 -2.81
N GLY A 84 7.03 -1.74 -1.54
CA GLY A 84 7.89 -0.90 -0.73
C GLY A 84 9.19 -1.61 -0.34
N ARG A 85 9.98 -1.06 0.58
CA ARG A 85 11.27 -1.62 1.01
C ARG A 85 11.19 -3.11 1.37
N THR A 86 10.20 -3.51 2.15
CA THR A 86 10.00 -4.92 2.54
C THR A 86 9.69 -5.80 1.33
N GLY A 87 8.80 -5.35 0.42
CA GLY A 87 8.46 -6.08 -0.80
C GLY A 87 9.64 -6.26 -1.74
N GLN A 88 10.45 -5.22 -1.93
CA GLN A 88 11.67 -5.26 -2.74
C GLN A 88 12.72 -6.23 -2.18
N HIS A 89 12.96 -6.22 -0.85
CA HIS A 89 13.87 -7.18 -0.24
C HIS A 89 13.36 -8.62 -0.39
N LEU A 90 12.06 -8.83 -0.15
CA LEU A 90 11.44 -10.14 -0.32
C LEU A 90 11.56 -10.63 -1.77
N ALA A 91 11.29 -9.79 -2.75
CA ALA A 91 11.41 -10.12 -4.16
C ALA A 91 12.82 -10.63 -4.50
N ARG A 92 13.87 -9.97 -4.02
CA ARG A 92 15.26 -10.40 -4.23
C ARG A 92 15.55 -11.77 -3.61
N PHE A 93 14.99 -12.08 -2.44
CA PHE A 93 15.13 -13.42 -1.84
C PHE A 93 14.41 -14.48 -2.67
N LEU A 94 13.19 -14.19 -3.16
CA LEU A 94 12.45 -15.12 -4.01
C LEU A 94 13.19 -15.38 -5.33
N GLU A 95 13.73 -14.33 -5.95
CA GLU A 95 14.56 -14.46 -7.17
C GLU A 95 15.81 -15.30 -6.95
N ALA A 96 16.51 -15.09 -5.83
CA ALA A 96 17.71 -15.85 -5.50
C ALA A 96 17.42 -17.36 -5.34
N GLU A 97 16.21 -17.70 -4.90
CA GLU A 97 15.73 -19.09 -4.77
C GLU A 97 15.01 -19.60 -6.04
N GLY A 98 14.97 -18.80 -7.11
CA GLY A 98 14.31 -19.17 -8.37
C GLY A 98 12.77 -19.23 -8.26
N ILE A 99 12.19 -18.57 -7.26
CA ILE A 99 10.74 -18.50 -7.07
C ILE A 99 10.21 -17.29 -7.84
N SER A 100 9.38 -17.56 -8.85
CA SER A 100 8.70 -16.50 -9.60
C SER A 100 7.73 -15.73 -8.69
N PHE A 101 7.63 -14.42 -8.91
CA PHE A 101 6.66 -13.60 -8.20
C PHE A 101 5.97 -12.60 -9.13
N MET A 102 4.84 -12.08 -8.69
CA MET A 102 4.16 -10.91 -9.22
C MET A 102 3.88 -9.96 -8.08
N ALA A 103 4.39 -8.74 -8.15
CA ALA A 103 4.14 -7.72 -7.14
C ALA A 103 3.10 -6.70 -7.61
N LEU A 104 2.29 -6.24 -6.67
CA LEU A 104 1.27 -5.21 -6.85
C LEU A 104 1.57 -4.03 -5.94
N ASP A 105 1.58 -2.82 -6.47
CA ASP A 105 1.72 -1.60 -5.67
C ASP A 105 0.77 -0.50 -6.17
N LEU A 106 0.37 0.40 -5.27
CA LEU A 106 -0.45 1.57 -5.56
C LEU A 106 0.36 2.82 -5.88
N ASP A 107 1.67 2.78 -5.68
CA ASP A 107 2.56 3.88 -5.98
C ASP A 107 3.07 3.79 -7.43
N PRO A 108 2.62 4.71 -8.31
CA PRO A 108 2.98 4.65 -9.72
C PRO A 108 4.46 4.89 -9.98
N GLU A 109 5.15 5.63 -9.11
CA GLU A 109 6.59 5.87 -9.25
C GLU A 109 7.40 4.60 -8.97
N ARG A 110 7.05 3.87 -7.90
CA ARG A 110 7.69 2.57 -7.60
C ARG A 110 7.47 1.55 -8.72
N VAL A 111 6.24 1.50 -9.25
CA VAL A 111 5.94 0.60 -10.38
C VAL A 111 6.73 0.99 -11.61
N ARG A 112 6.89 2.28 -11.89
CA ARG A 112 7.68 2.79 -13.01
C ARG A 112 9.17 2.42 -12.85
N GLU A 113 9.74 2.63 -11.67
CA GLU A 113 11.13 2.29 -11.36
C GLU A 113 11.39 0.78 -11.53
N ALA A 114 10.51 -0.05 -10.97
CA ALA A 114 10.56 -1.50 -11.10
C ALA A 114 10.42 -1.96 -12.56
N SER A 115 9.55 -1.33 -13.34
CA SER A 115 9.38 -1.61 -14.76
C SER A 115 10.64 -1.31 -15.58
N ILE A 116 11.37 -0.23 -15.25
CA ILE A 116 12.66 0.10 -15.87
C ILE A 116 13.71 -0.97 -15.53
N ALA A 117 13.65 -1.53 -14.33
CA ALA A 117 14.52 -2.61 -13.88
C ALA A 117 14.08 -4.00 -14.41
N ALA A 118 13.05 -4.09 -15.23
CA ALA A 118 12.44 -5.32 -15.74
C ALA A 118 11.93 -6.26 -14.64
N GLU A 119 11.59 -5.73 -13.47
CA GLU A 119 11.02 -6.49 -12.35
C GLU A 119 9.51 -6.75 -12.59
N ALA A 120 9.01 -7.88 -12.10
CA ALA A 120 7.62 -8.30 -12.25
C ALA A 120 6.69 -7.54 -11.29
N VAL A 121 6.56 -6.23 -11.48
CA VAL A 121 5.74 -5.34 -10.65
C VAL A 121 4.70 -4.63 -11.51
N SER A 122 3.49 -4.53 -11.00
CA SER A 122 2.41 -3.84 -11.70
C SER A 122 1.62 -2.94 -10.77
N TYR A 123 1.08 -1.86 -11.34
CA TYR A 123 0.15 -0.99 -10.63
C TYR A 123 -1.17 -1.72 -10.39
N GLY A 124 -1.60 -1.79 -9.14
CA GLY A 124 -2.88 -2.39 -8.82
C GLY A 124 -3.20 -2.41 -7.34
N ASP A 125 -4.50 -2.24 -7.04
CA ASP A 125 -5.04 -2.38 -5.71
C ASP A 125 -5.28 -3.86 -5.39
N SER A 126 -4.46 -4.44 -4.54
CA SER A 126 -4.56 -5.85 -4.13
C SER A 126 -5.82 -6.19 -3.32
N SER A 127 -6.61 -5.19 -2.88
CA SER A 127 -7.93 -5.41 -2.29
C SER A 127 -9.03 -5.67 -3.34
N LYS A 128 -8.74 -5.46 -4.63
CA LYS A 128 -9.69 -5.63 -5.74
C LYS A 128 -9.61 -7.04 -6.32
N LYS A 129 -10.78 -7.63 -6.53
CA LYS A 129 -10.93 -8.97 -7.12
C LYS A 129 -10.24 -9.08 -8.48
N GLU A 130 -10.48 -8.10 -9.34
CA GLU A 130 -9.99 -8.08 -10.71
C GLU A 130 -8.45 -8.05 -10.74
N THR A 131 -7.83 -7.27 -9.85
CA THR A 131 -6.38 -7.15 -9.72
C THR A 131 -5.75 -8.46 -9.26
N LEU A 132 -6.29 -9.09 -8.22
CA LEU A 132 -5.80 -10.38 -7.74
C LEU A 132 -5.93 -11.49 -8.78
N LEU A 133 -7.05 -11.54 -9.50
CA LEU A 133 -7.25 -12.53 -10.56
C LEU A 133 -6.28 -12.29 -11.73
N ALA A 134 -6.07 -11.02 -12.12
CA ALA A 134 -5.11 -10.67 -13.16
C ALA A 134 -3.66 -10.98 -12.74
N ALA A 135 -3.34 -10.83 -11.44
CA ALA A 135 -2.04 -11.23 -10.88
C ALA A 135 -1.87 -12.77 -10.77
N GLY A 136 -2.86 -13.55 -11.20
CA GLY A 136 -2.78 -15.00 -11.24
C GLY A 136 -3.09 -15.69 -9.92
N LEU A 137 -3.94 -15.12 -9.06
CA LEU A 137 -4.29 -15.70 -7.75
C LEU A 137 -4.73 -17.16 -7.85
N SER A 138 -5.42 -17.54 -8.94
CA SER A 138 -5.87 -18.92 -9.15
C SER A 138 -4.73 -19.96 -9.17
N ARG A 139 -3.51 -19.54 -9.49
CA ARG A 139 -2.31 -20.39 -9.59
C ARG A 139 -1.23 -20.05 -8.56
N ALA A 140 -1.42 -18.95 -7.80
CA ALA A 140 -0.46 -18.52 -6.80
C ALA A 140 -0.25 -19.61 -5.74
N SER A 141 0.99 -19.80 -5.32
CA SER A 141 1.37 -20.67 -4.21
C SER A 141 1.22 -19.99 -2.85
N VAL A 142 1.44 -18.69 -2.81
CA VAL A 142 1.39 -17.87 -1.60
C VAL A 142 1.04 -16.41 -1.95
N VAL A 143 0.33 -15.76 -1.05
CA VAL A 143 0.08 -14.31 -1.08
C VAL A 143 0.80 -13.69 0.11
N ILE A 144 1.60 -12.65 -0.13
CA ILE A 144 2.43 -12.03 0.90
C ILE A 144 2.08 -10.54 0.98
N ILE A 145 1.62 -10.09 2.15
CA ILE A 145 1.21 -8.71 2.41
C ILE A 145 2.34 -8.02 3.16
N THR A 146 2.99 -7.05 2.51
CA THR A 146 4.21 -6.41 3.02
C THR A 146 3.97 -5.02 3.62
N PHE A 147 2.80 -4.42 3.42
CA PHE A 147 2.44 -3.15 4.05
C PHE A 147 1.87 -3.36 5.46
N ALA A 148 1.98 -2.32 6.30
CA ALA A 148 1.64 -2.39 7.71
C ALA A 148 0.26 -1.79 8.05
N ASP A 149 -0.50 -1.34 7.06
CA ASP A 149 -1.87 -0.86 7.25
C ASP A 149 -2.79 -2.07 7.48
N ILE A 150 -3.28 -2.18 8.73
CA ILE A 150 -4.10 -3.31 9.17
C ILE A 150 -5.43 -3.40 8.40
N ASP A 151 -6.09 -2.27 8.15
CA ASP A 151 -7.38 -2.27 7.47
C ASP A 151 -7.23 -2.68 6.00
N ALA A 152 -6.17 -2.22 5.35
CA ALA A 152 -5.83 -2.65 4.00
C ALA A 152 -5.48 -4.14 3.97
N ALA A 153 -4.68 -4.63 4.93
CA ALA A 153 -4.30 -6.05 5.01
C ALA A 153 -5.53 -6.94 5.21
N LEU A 154 -6.43 -6.58 6.11
CA LEU A 154 -7.69 -7.31 6.33
C LEU A 154 -8.55 -7.37 5.07
N ARG A 155 -8.67 -6.26 4.32
CA ARG A 155 -9.40 -6.26 3.04
C ARG A 155 -8.79 -7.23 2.03
N VAL A 156 -7.46 -7.27 1.92
CA VAL A 156 -6.77 -8.22 1.03
C VAL A 156 -7.01 -9.65 1.48
N ILE A 157 -6.82 -9.96 2.76
CA ILE A 157 -7.03 -11.32 3.30
C ILE A 157 -8.45 -11.80 3.02
N HIS A 158 -9.47 -10.99 3.35
CA HIS A 158 -10.86 -11.34 3.08
C HIS A 158 -11.10 -11.59 1.58
N ARG A 159 -10.55 -10.74 0.72
CA ARG A 159 -10.71 -10.91 -0.73
C ARG A 159 -10.01 -12.17 -1.24
N VAL A 160 -8.82 -12.47 -0.75
CA VAL A 160 -8.10 -13.70 -1.11
C VAL A 160 -8.87 -14.92 -0.61
N ARG A 161 -9.38 -14.93 0.62
CA ARG A 161 -10.17 -16.05 1.19
C ARG A 161 -11.47 -16.30 0.43
N GLU A 162 -12.11 -15.23 -0.06
CA GLU A 162 -13.29 -15.33 -0.92
C GLU A 162 -13.00 -16.02 -2.26
N LEU A 163 -11.83 -15.76 -2.85
CA LEU A 163 -11.46 -16.24 -4.18
C LEU A 163 -10.68 -17.56 -4.15
N ARG A 164 -9.82 -17.73 -3.16
CA ARG A 164 -8.92 -18.87 -2.98
C ARG A 164 -8.79 -19.21 -1.47
N PRO A 165 -9.71 -20.00 -0.91
CA PRO A 165 -9.70 -20.33 0.53
C PRO A 165 -8.46 -21.12 0.98
N ASP A 166 -7.83 -21.84 0.08
CA ASP A 166 -6.72 -22.78 0.31
C ASP A 166 -5.31 -22.15 0.22
N VAL A 167 -5.17 -20.97 -0.42
CA VAL A 167 -3.85 -20.39 -0.63
C VAL A 167 -3.25 -19.88 0.69
N ALA A 168 -1.95 -20.14 0.90
CA ALA A 168 -1.25 -19.60 2.05
C ALA A 168 -1.17 -18.06 1.98
N ILE A 169 -1.44 -17.40 3.10
CA ILE A 169 -1.31 -15.94 3.22
C ILE A 169 -0.33 -15.63 4.33
N VAL A 170 0.73 -14.91 4.01
CA VAL A 170 1.69 -14.35 4.98
C VAL A 170 1.42 -12.85 5.08
N SER A 171 1.25 -12.33 6.28
CA SER A 171 1.02 -10.91 6.48
C SER A 171 1.99 -10.32 7.47
N ARG A 172 2.45 -9.11 7.21
CA ARG A 172 3.20 -8.32 8.18
C ARG A 172 2.23 -7.62 9.12
N ALA A 173 2.56 -7.58 10.41
CA ALA A 173 1.89 -6.76 11.42
C ALA A 173 2.85 -5.71 11.96
N ARG A 174 2.36 -4.50 12.20
CA ARG A 174 3.16 -3.45 12.84
C ARG A 174 3.15 -3.60 14.35
N GLU A 175 1.99 -3.86 14.89
CA GLU A 175 1.74 -3.97 16.33
C GLU A 175 1.34 -5.40 16.71
N GLN A 176 1.60 -5.77 17.96
CA GLN A 176 1.26 -7.10 18.47
C GLN A 176 -0.26 -7.33 18.48
N ASP A 177 -1.05 -6.28 18.78
CA ASP A 177 -2.52 -6.35 18.81
C ASP A 177 -3.16 -6.65 17.45
N ASP A 178 -2.46 -6.42 16.38
CA ASP A 178 -2.93 -6.68 15.02
C ASP A 178 -2.74 -8.15 14.60
N VAL A 179 -1.85 -8.88 15.28
CA VAL A 179 -1.52 -10.27 14.96
C VAL A 179 -2.76 -11.16 15.06
N GLU A 180 -3.49 -11.08 16.15
CA GLU A 180 -4.69 -11.88 16.36
C GLU A 180 -5.78 -11.59 15.33
N LYS A 181 -5.96 -10.31 14.96
CA LYS A 181 -6.94 -9.89 13.93
C LYS A 181 -6.62 -10.48 12.57
N LEU A 182 -5.32 -10.48 12.20
CA LEU A 182 -4.87 -11.03 10.92
C LEU A 182 -5.00 -12.55 10.86
N TYR A 183 -4.69 -13.26 11.96
CA TYR A 183 -4.95 -14.71 12.05
C TYR A 183 -6.45 -15.01 11.99
N ALA A 184 -7.27 -14.27 12.71
CA ALA A 184 -8.73 -14.45 12.71
C ALA A 184 -9.33 -14.18 11.33
N ALA A 185 -8.76 -13.26 10.53
CA ALA A 185 -9.16 -13.00 9.16
C ALA A 185 -8.72 -14.10 8.18
N GLY A 186 -7.82 -15.00 8.61
CA GLY A 186 -7.39 -16.14 7.82
C GLY A 186 -5.95 -16.05 7.28
N ALA A 187 -5.06 -15.23 7.85
CA ALA A 187 -3.64 -15.34 7.57
C ALA A 187 -3.11 -16.69 8.06
N ALA A 188 -2.23 -17.32 7.28
CA ALA A 188 -1.57 -18.56 7.66
C ALA A 188 -0.37 -18.27 8.57
N GLU A 189 0.29 -17.14 8.34
CA GLU A 189 1.43 -16.68 9.12
C GLU A 189 1.38 -15.15 9.25
N VAL A 190 1.71 -14.63 10.43
CA VAL A 190 1.79 -13.20 10.70
C VAL A 190 3.14 -12.87 11.30
N VAL A 191 3.85 -11.91 10.69
CA VAL A 191 5.19 -11.49 11.10
C VAL A 191 5.10 -10.13 11.80
N PRO A 192 5.21 -10.07 13.13
CA PRO A 192 5.20 -8.83 13.89
C PRO A 192 6.55 -8.12 13.77
N GLU A 193 6.59 -6.95 13.12
CA GLU A 193 7.81 -6.22 12.79
C GLU A 193 8.64 -5.84 14.02
N ALA A 194 7.98 -5.36 15.07
CA ALA A 194 8.65 -4.94 16.29
C ALA A 194 9.36 -6.10 17.00
N LEU A 195 8.70 -7.26 17.05
CA LEU A 195 9.27 -8.46 17.66
C LEU A 195 10.48 -8.97 16.87
N GLU A 196 10.37 -9.11 15.55
CA GLU A 196 11.45 -9.60 14.70
C GLU A 196 12.68 -8.69 14.74
N SER A 197 12.47 -7.37 14.72
CA SER A 197 13.56 -6.39 14.89
C SER A 197 14.23 -6.50 16.25
N SER A 198 13.48 -6.67 17.32
CA SER A 198 13.99 -6.84 18.69
C SER A 198 14.77 -8.14 18.83
N VAL A 199 14.27 -9.22 18.26
CA VAL A 199 14.96 -10.53 18.21
C VAL A 199 16.28 -10.42 17.48
N MET A 200 16.34 -9.72 16.34
CA MET A 200 17.57 -9.51 15.59
C MET A 200 18.59 -8.71 16.40
N LEU A 201 18.18 -7.60 17.01
CA LEU A 201 19.03 -6.78 17.88
C LEU A 201 19.55 -7.58 19.07
N ALA A 202 18.67 -8.34 19.76
CA ALA A 202 19.07 -9.19 20.88
C ALA A 202 20.10 -10.26 20.45
N THR A 203 19.90 -10.85 19.26
CA THR A 203 20.82 -11.85 18.70
C THR A 203 22.22 -11.28 18.55
N HIS A 204 22.35 -10.12 17.93
CA HIS A 204 23.65 -9.45 17.74
C HIS A 204 24.27 -9.01 19.06
N ALA A 205 23.46 -8.41 19.96
CA ALA A 205 23.94 -7.99 21.28
C ALA A 205 24.48 -9.16 22.10
N LEU A 206 23.77 -10.28 22.15
CA LEU A 206 24.19 -11.47 22.88
C LEU A 206 25.45 -12.11 22.26
N ALA A 207 25.53 -12.15 20.93
CA ALA A 207 26.72 -12.65 20.24
C ALA A 207 27.96 -11.78 20.54
N LEU A 208 27.82 -10.47 20.48
CA LEU A 208 28.91 -9.51 20.81
C LEU A 208 29.29 -9.56 22.31
N SER A 209 28.36 -9.98 23.18
CA SER A 209 28.60 -10.20 24.62
C SER A 209 29.31 -11.53 24.90
N GLY A 210 29.71 -12.28 23.86
CA GLY A 210 30.46 -13.54 24.02
C GLY A 210 29.56 -14.76 24.29
N ILE A 211 28.25 -14.65 24.16
CA ILE A 211 27.34 -15.80 24.31
C ILE A 211 27.41 -16.65 23.03
N PRO A 212 27.71 -17.96 23.15
CA PRO A 212 27.76 -18.84 21.98
C PRO A 212 26.46 -18.86 21.20
N MET A 213 26.55 -18.76 19.86
CA MET A 213 25.40 -18.67 18.95
C MET A 213 24.35 -19.75 19.15
N HIS A 214 24.76 -20.99 19.46
CA HIS A 214 23.82 -22.10 19.72
C HIS A 214 22.90 -21.83 20.92
N LYS A 215 23.40 -21.14 21.97
CA LYS A 215 22.59 -20.73 23.13
C LYS A 215 21.63 -19.60 22.77
N VAL A 216 22.07 -18.67 21.93
CA VAL A 216 21.24 -17.58 21.42
C VAL A 216 20.06 -18.15 20.63
N ILE A 217 20.33 -19.03 19.67
CA ILE A 217 19.28 -19.69 18.85
C ILE A 217 18.29 -20.47 19.72
N LYS A 218 18.77 -21.19 20.74
CA LYS A 218 17.90 -21.91 21.66
C LYS A 218 16.92 -20.97 22.38
N ARG A 219 17.42 -19.86 22.93
CA ARG A 219 16.58 -18.87 23.62
C ARG A 219 15.56 -18.21 22.71
N LEU A 220 15.94 -17.93 21.45
CA LEU A 220 15.03 -17.36 20.46
C LEU A 220 13.87 -18.29 20.14
N ARG A 221 14.12 -19.61 20.04
CA ARG A 221 13.04 -20.60 19.85
C ARG A 221 12.10 -20.63 21.04
N GLU A 222 12.63 -20.65 22.26
CA GLU A 222 11.85 -20.62 23.49
C GLU A 222 10.95 -19.36 23.62
N MET A 223 11.42 -18.20 23.11
CA MET A 223 10.63 -16.96 23.09
C MET A 223 9.53 -16.93 22.01
N ARG A 224 9.69 -17.67 20.92
CA ARG A 224 8.66 -17.76 19.86
C ARG A 224 7.53 -18.71 20.20
N GLU A 225 7.75 -19.62 21.15
CA GLU A 225 6.78 -20.61 21.59
C GLU A 225 5.90 -20.13 22.77
N GLN A 226 6.18 -18.92 23.29
CA GLN A 226 5.38 -18.23 24.32
C GLN A 226 4.42 -17.20 23.70
#